data_d0ab6fb7653b7d4ae1719be99d2f7402
#
_entry.id   d0ab6fb7653b7d4ae1719be99d2f7402
#
_cell.length_a   1.000
_cell.length_b   1.000
_cell.length_c   1.000
_cell.angle_alpha   90.00
_cell.angle_beta   90.00
_cell.angle_gamma   90.00
#
_symmetry.space_group_name_H-M   'P 1'
#
loop_
_entity.id
_entity.type
_entity.pdbx_description
1 polymer ?
#
loop_
_entity_poly.entity_id
_entity_poly.type
_entity_poly.pdbx_seq_one_letter_code
_entity_poly.pdbx_strand_id
1 'polypeptide(L)'
;QWYVRLQDQASAGEQLRWQAWVAQNPEHLAAWQYVQRVSQRFAPLQEQAQCASRALRSSRRQTLKTLLVLCGGSALAWGSWRNTALPRLVGGWSADYATTRGETRDALLADGSHVWLNTLSALDVRFDATQRLLLLRFGEVLIDTAKDASRPFLVDTEHGRMQALGTRFSVLQDDDQTQLNVFEGRVQVTPQDRQVHIIEAGQQVSFTRDGFKPTMPASPAREAWSRDVLLADNLPLGQLIAELNRYRLGHLGCDPAVAQL
;
A
#
# COMPACT_ATOMS: atom_id res chain seq x y z
N GLN A 1 7.47 -19.33 3.98
CA GLN A 1 8.21 -20.32 4.79
C GLN A 1 8.39 -21.66 4.04
N TRP A 2 7.35 -22.26 3.41
CA TRP A 2 7.44 -23.55 2.73
C TRP A 2 8.40 -23.59 1.55
N TYR A 3 8.47 -22.51 0.76
CA TYR A 3 9.33 -22.46 -0.42
C TYR A 3 10.83 -22.60 -0.05
N VAL A 4 11.28 -21.91 0.99
CA VAL A 4 12.67 -21.97 1.45
C VAL A 4 13.01 -23.36 2.01
N ARG A 5 12.08 -23.98 2.77
CA ARG A 5 12.28 -25.32 3.35
C ARG A 5 12.34 -26.44 2.32
N LEU A 6 11.63 -26.28 1.19
CA LEU A 6 11.63 -27.30 0.13
C LEU A 6 12.82 -27.20 -0.83
N GLN A 7 13.56 -26.09 -0.82
CA GLN A 7 14.78 -25.93 -1.62
C GLN A 7 16.02 -26.64 -1.01
N ASP A 8 16.08 -26.80 0.32
CA ASP A 8 17.20 -27.42 1.01
C ASP A 8 16.87 -28.88 1.40
N GLN A 9 16.86 -29.79 0.42
CA GLN A 9 16.68 -31.27 0.63
C GLN A 9 15.59 -31.62 1.67
N ALA A 10 14.36 -31.23 1.37
CA ALA A 10 13.22 -31.47 2.27
C ALA A 10 13.07 -32.94 2.62
N SER A 11 12.94 -33.23 3.91
CA SER A 11 12.67 -34.59 4.40
C SER A 11 11.29 -35.11 3.95
N ALA A 12 11.12 -36.42 3.84
CA ALA A 12 9.84 -37.04 3.48
C ALA A 12 8.67 -36.53 4.36
N GLY A 13 8.93 -36.27 5.65
CA GLY A 13 7.94 -35.74 6.59
C GLY A 13 7.56 -34.28 6.33
N GLU A 14 8.45 -33.48 5.75
CA GLU A 14 8.16 -32.11 5.38
C GLU A 14 7.36 -32.03 4.08
N GLN A 15 7.63 -32.91 3.14
CA GLN A 15 6.85 -33.05 1.91
C GLN A 15 5.40 -33.46 2.18
N LEU A 16 5.16 -34.40 3.10
CA LEU A 16 3.82 -34.79 3.51
C LEU A 16 3.06 -33.63 4.19
N ARG A 17 3.73 -32.89 5.08
CA ARG A 17 3.13 -31.71 5.74
C ARG A 17 2.81 -30.60 4.76
N TRP A 18 3.65 -30.38 3.76
CA TRP A 18 3.40 -29.42 2.68
C TRP A 18 2.21 -29.86 1.82
N GLN A 19 2.12 -31.13 1.43
CA GLN A 19 0.98 -31.65 0.68
C GLN A 19 -0.34 -31.50 1.44
N ALA A 20 -0.34 -31.79 2.74
CA ALA A 20 -1.50 -31.60 3.59
C ALA A 20 -1.90 -30.10 3.69
N TRP A 21 -0.93 -29.19 3.80
CA TRP A 21 -1.19 -27.76 3.82
C TRP A 21 -1.79 -27.23 2.50
N VAL A 22 -1.26 -27.67 1.35
CA VAL A 22 -1.79 -27.30 0.04
C VAL A 22 -3.23 -27.81 -0.17
N ALA A 23 -3.53 -29.01 0.36
CA ALA A 23 -4.85 -29.63 0.25
C ALA A 23 -5.93 -29.00 1.16
N GLN A 24 -5.54 -28.23 2.18
CA GLN A 24 -6.47 -27.63 3.14
C GLN A 24 -7.32 -26.50 2.55
N ASN A 25 -6.79 -25.73 1.58
CA ASN A 25 -7.48 -24.58 1.03
C ASN A 25 -7.01 -24.32 -0.42
N PRO A 26 -7.93 -24.12 -1.39
CA PRO A 26 -7.58 -23.77 -2.76
C PRO A 26 -6.74 -22.48 -2.89
N GLU A 27 -6.84 -21.56 -1.94
CA GLU A 27 -6.01 -20.36 -1.87
C GLU A 27 -4.53 -20.69 -1.60
N HIS A 28 -4.24 -21.74 -0.82
CA HIS A 28 -2.88 -22.20 -0.57
C HIS A 28 -2.24 -22.73 -1.86
N LEU A 29 -3.01 -23.44 -2.69
CA LEU A 29 -2.57 -23.92 -3.99
C LEU A 29 -2.30 -22.75 -4.95
N ALA A 30 -3.18 -21.76 -4.99
CA ALA A 30 -3.01 -20.57 -5.83
C ALA A 30 -1.77 -19.76 -5.42
N ALA A 31 -1.57 -19.56 -4.12
CA ALA A 31 -0.38 -18.89 -3.57
C ALA A 31 0.91 -19.66 -3.90
N TRP A 32 0.88 -21.00 -3.80
CA TRP A 32 2.02 -21.84 -4.16
C TRP A 32 2.37 -21.76 -5.64
N GLN A 33 1.37 -21.83 -6.53
CA GLN A 33 1.55 -21.68 -7.98
C GLN A 33 2.09 -20.31 -8.36
N TYR A 34 1.69 -19.27 -7.63
CA TYR A 34 2.23 -17.92 -7.81
C TYR A 34 3.72 -17.85 -7.46
N VAL A 35 4.11 -18.37 -6.29
CA VAL A 35 5.51 -18.45 -5.86
C VAL A 35 6.37 -19.25 -6.85
N GLN A 36 5.87 -20.37 -7.35
CA GLN A 36 6.57 -21.16 -8.37
C GLN A 36 6.74 -20.41 -9.69
N ARG A 37 5.72 -19.70 -10.17
CA ARG A 37 5.83 -18.86 -11.39
C ARG A 37 6.87 -17.75 -11.25
N VAL A 38 6.90 -17.11 -10.08
CA VAL A 38 7.88 -16.06 -9.81
C VAL A 38 9.29 -16.65 -9.76
N SER A 39 9.50 -17.75 -9.03
CA SER A 39 10.81 -18.37 -8.91
C SER A 39 11.35 -18.92 -10.23
N GLN A 40 10.49 -19.45 -11.10
CA GLN A 40 10.89 -19.89 -12.45
C GLN A 40 11.38 -18.75 -13.33
N ARG A 41 10.91 -17.53 -13.15
CA ARG A 41 11.44 -16.34 -13.85
C ARG A 41 12.85 -15.95 -13.40
N PHE A 42 13.25 -16.34 -12.18
CA PHE A 42 14.57 -16.09 -11.61
C PHE A 42 15.53 -17.28 -11.77
N ALA A 43 15.05 -18.47 -12.18
CA ALA A 43 15.88 -19.65 -12.41
C ALA A 43 17.05 -19.40 -13.38
N PRO A 44 16.89 -18.67 -14.50
CA PRO A 44 18.02 -18.35 -15.40
C PRO A 44 19.09 -17.49 -14.72
N LEU A 45 18.73 -16.67 -13.72
CA LEU A 45 19.67 -15.82 -12.99
C LEU A 45 20.49 -16.61 -11.96
N GLN A 46 19.93 -17.68 -11.40
CA GLN A 46 20.65 -18.58 -10.49
C GLN A 46 21.69 -19.44 -11.22
N GLU A 47 21.38 -19.93 -12.40
CA GLU A 47 22.36 -20.64 -13.24
C GLU A 47 23.51 -19.73 -13.66
N GLN A 48 23.24 -18.47 -13.99
CA GLN A 48 24.26 -17.47 -14.31
C GLN A 48 25.11 -17.11 -13.10
N ALA A 49 24.55 -17.07 -11.89
CA ALA A 49 25.32 -16.82 -10.66
C ALA A 49 26.28 -17.98 -10.31
N GLN A 50 25.90 -19.22 -10.59
CA GLN A 50 26.79 -20.39 -10.43
C GLN A 50 27.89 -20.41 -11.51
N CYS A 51 27.62 -19.99 -12.74
CA CYS A 51 28.63 -19.80 -13.77
C CYS A 51 29.59 -18.65 -13.43
N ALA A 52 29.11 -17.55 -12.83
CA ALA A 52 29.92 -16.41 -12.42
C ALA A 52 30.93 -16.77 -11.34
N SER A 53 30.58 -17.64 -10.38
CA SER A 53 31.48 -18.09 -9.32
C SER A 53 32.63 -18.97 -9.84
N ARG A 54 32.43 -19.66 -10.96
CA ARG A 54 33.51 -20.41 -11.67
C ARG A 54 34.38 -19.51 -12.56
N ALA A 55 33.83 -18.39 -13.05
CA ALA A 55 34.52 -17.45 -13.94
C ALA A 55 35.46 -16.48 -13.20
N LEU A 56 35.37 -16.35 -11.88
CA LEU A 56 36.22 -15.48 -11.05
C LEU A 56 37.71 -15.86 -11.05
N ARG A 57 38.11 -16.91 -11.78
CA ARG A 57 39.51 -17.30 -11.99
C ARG A 57 40.14 -16.79 -13.27
N SER A 58 39.50 -15.99 -14.11
CA SER A 58 40.03 -15.55 -15.40
C SER A 58 39.73 -14.08 -15.69
N SER A 59 40.84 -13.32 -15.83
CA SER A 59 41.00 -12.04 -16.56
C SER A 59 40.09 -10.83 -16.17
N ARG A 60 40.79 -9.70 -15.81
CA ARG A 60 40.21 -8.39 -15.45
C ARG A 60 39.13 -7.82 -16.40
N ARG A 61 39.15 -8.20 -17.69
CA ARG A 61 38.13 -7.74 -18.69
C ARG A 61 36.79 -8.46 -18.55
N GLN A 62 36.76 -9.68 -18.05
CA GLN A 62 35.50 -10.41 -17.80
C GLN A 62 34.82 -9.94 -16.52
N THR A 63 35.61 -9.55 -15.50
CA THR A 63 35.09 -9.00 -14.24
C THR A 63 34.28 -7.70 -14.44
N LEU A 64 34.76 -6.83 -15.36
CA LEU A 64 34.04 -5.59 -15.71
C LEU A 64 32.69 -5.87 -16.42
N LYS A 65 32.62 -6.86 -17.29
CA LYS A 65 31.38 -7.25 -17.97
C LYS A 65 30.39 -7.88 -17.00
N THR A 66 30.85 -8.70 -16.06
CA THR A 66 30.01 -9.33 -15.03
C THR A 66 29.48 -8.30 -14.05
N LEU A 67 30.29 -7.29 -13.68
CA LEU A 67 29.84 -6.17 -12.84
C LEU A 67 28.78 -5.32 -13.54
N LEU A 68 28.92 -5.08 -14.84
CA LEU A 68 27.94 -4.34 -15.65
C LEU A 68 26.59 -5.09 -15.75
N VAL A 69 26.61 -6.41 -15.89
CA VAL A 69 25.40 -7.25 -15.91
C VAL A 69 24.74 -7.32 -14.54
N LEU A 70 25.51 -7.40 -13.45
CA LEU A 70 24.99 -7.40 -12.08
C LEU A 70 24.40 -6.03 -11.71
N CYS A 71 25.07 -4.93 -12.06
CA CYS A 71 24.55 -3.58 -11.81
C CYS A 71 23.34 -3.26 -12.70
N GLY A 72 23.34 -3.67 -13.98
CA GLY A 72 22.21 -3.51 -14.88
C GLY A 72 21.01 -4.37 -14.47
N GLY A 73 21.24 -5.62 -14.07
CA GLY A 73 20.20 -6.53 -13.56
C GLY A 73 19.57 -6.03 -12.26
N SER A 74 20.36 -5.48 -11.34
CA SER A 74 19.83 -4.92 -10.09
C SER A 74 19.07 -3.62 -10.32
N ALA A 75 19.46 -2.76 -11.27
CA ALA A 75 18.72 -1.55 -11.63
C ALA A 75 17.39 -1.87 -12.30
N LEU A 76 17.34 -2.87 -13.18
CA LEU A 76 16.08 -3.35 -13.78
C LEU A 76 15.17 -4.05 -12.77
N ALA A 77 15.72 -4.84 -11.84
CA ALA A 77 14.99 -5.45 -10.74
C ALA A 77 14.44 -4.39 -9.77
N TRP A 78 15.22 -3.35 -9.47
CA TRP A 78 14.81 -2.22 -8.64
C TRP A 78 13.72 -1.38 -9.31
N GLY A 79 13.85 -1.07 -10.61
CA GLY A 79 12.83 -0.35 -11.37
C GLY A 79 11.54 -1.16 -11.50
N SER A 80 11.66 -2.48 -11.73
CA SER A 80 10.51 -3.39 -11.75
C SER A 80 9.86 -3.51 -10.38
N TRP A 81 10.64 -3.57 -9.29
CA TRP A 81 10.14 -3.60 -7.91
C TRP A 81 9.33 -2.35 -7.57
N ARG A 82 9.80 -1.16 -7.96
CA ARG A 82 9.06 0.10 -7.72
C ARG A 82 7.75 0.20 -8.51
N ASN A 83 7.68 -0.41 -9.70
CA ASN A 83 6.52 -0.33 -10.61
C ASN A 83 5.56 -1.53 -10.49
N THR A 84 5.84 -2.49 -9.60
CA THR A 84 4.95 -3.65 -9.37
C THR A 84 4.17 -3.49 -8.07
N ALA A 85 3.04 -4.19 -7.96
CA ALA A 85 2.26 -4.26 -6.73
C ALA A 85 2.94 -5.06 -5.59
N LEU A 86 4.14 -5.61 -5.82
CA LEU A 86 4.86 -6.45 -4.86
C LEU A 86 5.18 -5.76 -3.53
N PRO A 87 5.65 -4.49 -3.48
CA PRO A 87 5.90 -3.80 -2.22
C PRO A 87 4.63 -3.64 -1.39
N ARG A 88 3.49 -3.38 -2.05
CA ARG A 88 2.18 -3.25 -1.38
C ARG A 88 1.68 -4.58 -0.83
N LEU A 89 1.86 -5.68 -1.57
CA LEU A 89 1.51 -7.03 -1.09
C LEU A 89 2.34 -7.42 0.13
N VAL A 90 3.66 -7.22 0.09
CA VAL A 90 4.55 -7.53 1.22
C VAL A 90 4.29 -6.59 2.41
N GLY A 91 4.07 -5.30 2.14
CA GLY A 91 3.72 -4.31 3.15
C GLY A 91 2.39 -4.60 3.86
N GLY A 92 1.39 -5.10 3.13
CA GLY A 92 0.11 -5.51 3.70
C GLY A 92 0.22 -6.71 4.65
N TRP A 93 1.09 -7.68 4.36
CA TRP A 93 1.21 -8.89 5.19
C TRP A 93 1.80 -8.65 6.60
N SER A 94 2.47 -7.53 6.80
CA SER A 94 3.05 -7.17 8.10
C SER A 94 2.35 -6.00 8.78
N ALA A 95 1.24 -5.49 8.22
CA ALA A 95 0.44 -4.44 8.82
C ALA A 95 -0.54 -5.02 9.86
N ASP A 96 -0.88 -4.22 10.88
CA ASP A 96 -1.86 -4.62 11.91
C ASP A 96 -3.26 -4.78 11.30
N TYR A 97 -3.60 -3.93 10.34
CA TYR A 97 -4.84 -3.97 9.57
C TYR A 97 -4.50 -3.84 8.09
N ALA A 98 -5.05 -4.73 7.28
CA ALA A 98 -4.91 -4.68 5.83
C ALA A 98 -6.19 -5.15 5.15
N THR A 99 -6.42 -4.63 3.93
CA THR A 99 -7.48 -5.03 3.02
C THR A 99 -6.91 -5.45 1.68
N THR A 100 -7.56 -6.41 1.06
CA THR A 100 -7.27 -6.83 -0.31
C THR A 100 -8.07 -5.99 -1.32
N ARG A 101 -7.89 -6.25 -2.60
CA ARG A 101 -8.62 -5.52 -3.64
C ARG A 101 -10.11 -5.83 -3.60
N GLY A 102 -10.95 -4.80 -3.55
CA GLY A 102 -12.41 -4.89 -3.45
C GLY A 102 -12.92 -5.16 -2.03
N GLU A 103 -12.02 -5.30 -1.06
CA GLU A 103 -12.36 -5.48 0.34
C GLU A 103 -12.40 -4.14 1.07
N THR A 104 -13.42 -3.94 1.90
CA THR A 104 -13.51 -2.88 2.91
C THR A 104 -13.51 -3.53 4.29
N ARG A 105 -12.97 -2.86 5.28
CA ARG A 105 -12.93 -3.36 6.66
C ARG A 105 -13.09 -2.21 7.63
N ASP A 106 -13.90 -2.40 8.67
CA ASP A 106 -13.99 -1.50 9.80
C ASP A 106 -13.32 -2.09 11.06
N ALA A 107 -12.84 -1.22 11.93
CA ALA A 107 -12.19 -1.59 13.17
C ALA A 107 -12.42 -0.52 14.25
N LEU A 108 -12.80 -0.97 15.45
CA LEU A 108 -12.81 -0.15 16.65
C LEU A 108 -11.44 -0.28 17.32
N LEU A 109 -10.74 0.82 17.47
CA LEU A 109 -9.41 0.85 18.08
C LEU A 109 -9.50 0.86 19.61
N ALA A 110 -8.37 0.59 20.27
CA ALA A 110 -8.29 0.48 21.73
C ALA A 110 -8.65 1.78 22.50
N ASP A 111 -8.55 2.94 21.84
CA ASP A 111 -8.94 4.24 22.39
C ASP A 111 -10.42 4.60 22.15
N GLY A 112 -11.17 3.72 21.47
CA GLY A 112 -12.56 3.96 21.06
C GLY A 112 -12.72 4.72 19.74
N SER A 113 -11.62 5.06 19.05
CA SER A 113 -11.68 5.60 17.69
C SER A 113 -12.16 4.53 16.70
N HIS A 114 -12.96 4.93 15.71
CA HIS A 114 -13.41 4.03 14.66
C HIS A 114 -12.65 4.29 13.36
N VAL A 115 -12.17 3.25 12.72
CA VAL A 115 -11.41 3.33 11.47
C VAL A 115 -12.04 2.39 10.46
N TRP A 116 -12.29 2.89 9.25
CA TRP A 116 -12.65 2.10 8.07
C TRP A 116 -11.48 2.10 7.10
N LEU A 117 -11.11 0.94 6.64
CA LEU A 117 -10.09 0.76 5.60
C LEU A 117 -10.79 0.48 4.27
N ASN A 118 -10.43 1.24 3.25
CA ASN A 118 -10.90 1.03 1.89
C ASN A 118 -10.09 -0.07 1.20
N THR A 119 -10.44 -0.37 -0.05
CA THR A 119 -9.74 -1.34 -0.90
C THR A 119 -8.23 -1.11 -0.94
N LEU A 120 -7.42 -2.19 -0.91
CA LEU A 120 -5.95 -2.13 -1.00
C LEU A 120 -5.35 -1.12 -0.03
N SER A 121 -5.63 -1.26 1.25
CA SER A 121 -5.12 -0.37 2.31
C SER A 121 -4.32 -1.17 3.34
N ALA A 122 -3.33 -0.53 3.95
CA ALA A 122 -2.55 -1.11 5.03
C ALA A 122 -2.23 -0.06 6.10
N LEU A 123 -2.54 -0.38 7.35
CA LEU A 123 -2.49 0.50 8.49
C LEU A 123 -1.82 -0.20 9.67
N ASP A 124 -0.86 0.48 10.32
CA ASP A 124 -0.33 0.07 11.62
C ASP A 124 -0.86 1.00 12.73
N VAL A 125 -1.06 0.44 13.91
CA VAL A 125 -1.53 1.16 15.10
C VAL A 125 -0.45 1.13 16.17
N ARG A 126 0.02 2.30 16.58
CA ARG A 126 1.05 2.47 17.60
C ARG A 126 0.56 3.43 18.68
N PHE A 127 -0.21 2.90 19.61
CA PHE A 127 -0.70 3.66 20.74
C PHE A 127 0.18 3.44 21.96
N ASP A 128 0.55 4.52 22.61
CA ASP A 128 1.31 4.50 23.87
C ASP A 128 0.74 5.49 24.89
N ALA A 129 1.45 5.73 25.99
CA ALA A 129 1.02 6.65 27.04
C ALA A 129 1.05 8.13 26.61
N THR A 130 1.73 8.47 25.52
CA THR A 130 1.98 9.85 25.09
C THR A 130 1.25 10.24 23.83
N GLN A 131 0.95 9.27 22.94
CA GLN A 131 0.34 9.51 21.63
C GLN A 131 -0.48 8.33 21.14
N ARG A 132 -1.38 8.61 20.20
CA ARG A 132 -2.16 7.64 19.42
C ARG A 132 -1.75 7.78 17.97
N LEU A 133 -0.79 6.97 17.54
CA LEU A 133 -0.21 7.07 16.20
C LEU A 133 -0.75 5.96 15.29
N LEU A 134 -1.26 6.35 14.14
CA LEU A 134 -1.55 5.50 13.00
C LEU A 134 -0.48 5.71 11.91
N LEU A 135 -0.02 4.64 11.30
CA LEU A 135 0.87 4.69 10.14
C LEU A 135 0.11 4.13 8.93
N LEU A 136 -0.34 5.01 8.05
CA LEU A 136 -0.93 4.60 6.78
C LEU A 136 0.20 4.29 5.79
N ARG A 137 0.41 3.01 5.49
CA ARG A 137 1.46 2.57 4.56
C ARG A 137 1.08 2.81 3.11
N PHE A 138 -0.18 2.59 2.76
CA PHE A 138 -0.80 2.87 1.46
C PHE A 138 -2.31 2.70 1.55
N GLY A 139 -3.03 3.21 0.55
CA GLY A 139 -4.48 3.08 0.46
C GLY A 139 -5.24 4.21 1.12
N GLU A 140 -6.46 3.95 1.52
CA GLU A 140 -7.40 4.95 2.02
C GLU A 140 -8.06 4.50 3.33
N VAL A 141 -8.11 5.39 4.29
CA VAL A 141 -8.78 5.19 5.57
C VAL A 141 -9.72 6.36 5.87
N LEU A 142 -10.89 6.05 6.44
CA LEU A 142 -11.75 7.01 7.10
C LEU A 142 -11.61 6.81 8.61
N ILE A 143 -11.49 7.89 9.34
CA ILE A 143 -11.21 7.90 10.77
C ILE A 143 -12.23 8.79 11.48
N ASP A 144 -12.84 8.25 12.52
CA ASP A 144 -13.65 8.99 13.48
C ASP A 144 -12.95 8.89 14.84
N THR A 145 -12.38 9.99 15.31
CA THR A 145 -11.50 9.97 16.48
C THR A 145 -12.28 10.06 17.79
N ALA A 146 -11.97 9.16 18.72
CA ALA A 146 -12.43 9.29 20.10
C ALA A 146 -11.81 10.53 20.78
N LYS A 147 -12.56 11.15 21.67
CA LYS A 147 -12.10 12.31 22.46
C LYS A 147 -11.09 11.86 23.51
N ASP A 148 -9.87 12.36 23.39
CA ASP A 148 -8.80 12.18 24.37
C ASP A 148 -7.91 13.44 24.37
N ALA A 149 -8.03 14.27 25.40
CA ALA A 149 -7.27 15.52 25.50
C ALA A 149 -5.83 15.29 25.98
N SER A 150 -5.52 14.11 26.51
CA SER A 150 -4.20 13.81 27.08
C SER A 150 -3.19 13.33 26.05
N ARG A 151 -3.66 12.69 24.96
CA ARG A 151 -2.81 12.11 23.92
C ARG A 151 -3.24 12.58 22.54
N PRO A 152 -2.36 13.23 21.78
CA PRO A 152 -2.68 13.62 20.42
C PRO A 152 -2.94 12.38 19.55
N PHE A 153 -3.90 12.51 18.63
CA PHE A 153 -4.17 11.50 17.60
C PHE A 153 -3.42 11.89 16.33
N LEU A 154 -2.52 11.05 15.90
CA LEU A 154 -1.59 11.31 14.81
C LEU A 154 -1.80 10.28 13.69
N VAL A 155 -1.72 10.74 12.45
CA VAL A 155 -1.66 9.87 11.26
C VAL A 155 -0.42 10.25 10.46
N ASP A 156 0.49 9.30 10.31
CA ASP A 156 1.68 9.44 9.48
C ASP A 156 1.47 8.77 8.13
N THR A 157 1.90 9.46 7.10
CA THR A 157 2.00 8.96 5.71
C THR A 157 3.41 9.17 5.20
N GLU A 158 3.71 8.66 4.03
CA GLU A 158 5.01 8.90 3.37
C GLU A 158 5.26 10.39 3.09
N HIS A 159 4.20 11.22 3.00
CA HIS A 159 4.27 12.62 2.59
C HIS A 159 4.23 13.61 3.75
N GLY A 160 3.82 13.17 4.95
CA GLY A 160 3.78 14.04 6.12
C GLY A 160 2.92 13.49 7.25
N ARG A 161 2.85 14.29 8.31
CA ARG A 161 2.10 14.00 9.54
C ARG A 161 0.83 14.83 9.61
N MET A 162 -0.24 14.20 10.04
CA MET A 162 -1.51 14.83 10.35
C MET A 162 -1.83 14.64 11.82
N GLN A 163 -2.29 15.71 12.49
CA GLN A 163 -2.77 15.68 13.88
C GLN A 163 -4.27 16.01 13.89
N ALA A 164 -5.06 15.07 14.32
CA ALA A 164 -6.50 15.24 14.48
C ALA A 164 -6.82 15.99 15.78
N LEU A 165 -7.71 16.96 15.70
CA LEU A 165 -8.16 17.77 16.83
C LEU A 165 -9.64 17.50 17.16
N GLY A 166 -10.00 16.20 17.29
CA GLY A 166 -11.38 15.75 17.49
C GLY A 166 -12.16 15.81 16.17
N THR A 167 -11.92 14.85 15.27
CA THR A 167 -12.28 14.98 13.86
C THR A 167 -12.80 13.69 13.26
N ARG A 168 -13.64 13.86 12.21
CA ARG A 168 -13.96 12.83 11.23
C ARG A 168 -13.35 13.23 9.89
N PHE A 169 -12.47 12.40 9.37
CA PHE A 169 -11.68 12.72 8.17
C PHE A 169 -11.24 11.46 7.42
N SER A 170 -11.00 11.58 6.11
CA SER A 170 -10.39 10.52 5.33
C SER A 170 -8.99 10.90 4.86
N VAL A 171 -8.13 9.90 4.77
CA VAL A 171 -6.77 10.01 4.28
C VAL A 171 -6.57 8.97 3.18
N LEU A 172 -6.24 9.42 1.98
CA LEU A 172 -5.82 8.58 0.86
C LEU A 172 -4.33 8.83 0.59
N GLN A 173 -3.52 7.80 0.74
CA GLN A 173 -2.12 7.82 0.33
C GLN A 173 -1.94 7.02 -0.95
N ASP A 174 -1.49 7.67 -2.00
CA ASP A 174 -0.96 7.05 -3.21
C ASP A 174 0.58 7.21 -3.27
N ASP A 175 1.19 6.81 -4.40
CA ASP A 175 2.65 6.86 -4.55
C ASP A 175 3.20 8.29 -4.63
N ASP A 176 2.39 9.26 -5.07
CA ASP A 176 2.83 10.61 -5.39
C ASP A 176 2.40 11.64 -4.33
N GLN A 177 1.32 11.41 -3.62
CA GLN A 177 0.72 12.38 -2.72
C GLN A 177 -0.15 11.75 -1.63
N THR A 178 -0.45 12.52 -0.60
CA THR A 178 -1.51 12.24 0.37
C THR A 178 -2.65 13.22 0.16
N GLN A 179 -3.88 12.72 0.08
CA GLN A 179 -5.10 13.52 0.06
C GLN A 179 -5.82 13.40 1.40
N LEU A 180 -6.12 14.53 2.01
CA LEU A 180 -6.89 14.65 3.24
C LEU A 180 -8.24 15.30 2.93
N ASN A 181 -9.33 14.71 3.42
CA ASN A 181 -10.67 15.30 3.44
C ASN A 181 -11.14 15.40 4.88
N VAL A 182 -11.52 16.58 5.35
CA VAL A 182 -12.03 16.80 6.69
C VAL A 182 -13.55 17.00 6.63
N PHE A 183 -14.31 16.10 7.29
CA PHE A 183 -15.77 16.16 7.32
C PHE A 183 -16.27 16.87 8.57
N GLU A 184 -15.60 16.63 9.72
CA GLU A 184 -15.93 17.26 10.99
C GLU A 184 -14.66 17.67 11.75
N GLY A 185 -14.70 18.79 12.46
CA GLY A 185 -13.57 19.30 13.23
C GLY A 185 -12.47 19.93 12.36
N ARG A 186 -11.21 19.68 12.70
CA ARG A 186 -10.06 20.22 11.97
C ARG A 186 -8.85 19.31 12.13
N VAL A 187 -8.00 19.30 11.12
CA VAL A 187 -6.75 18.51 11.09
C VAL A 187 -5.57 19.43 10.82
N GLN A 188 -4.57 19.36 11.65
CA GLN A 188 -3.30 20.01 11.40
C GLN A 188 -2.42 19.09 10.55
N VAL A 189 -1.90 19.61 9.45
CA VAL A 189 -1.02 18.87 8.52
C VAL A 189 0.37 19.48 8.56
N THR A 190 1.37 18.63 8.68
CA THR A 190 2.79 19.01 8.68
C THR A 190 3.52 18.13 7.67
N PRO A 191 3.73 18.58 6.42
CA PRO A 191 4.61 17.92 5.47
C PRO A 191 6.07 17.89 5.94
N GLN A 192 6.93 17.27 5.19
CA GLN A 192 8.36 17.22 5.54
C GLN A 192 9.07 18.57 5.47
N ASP A 193 8.56 19.53 4.68
CA ASP A 193 9.03 20.91 4.61
C ASP A 193 8.75 21.73 5.91
N ARG A 194 7.96 21.14 6.82
CA ARG A 194 7.60 21.70 8.14
C ARG A 194 6.68 22.93 8.15
N GLN A 195 6.11 23.33 7.03
CA GLN A 195 5.04 24.33 7.07
C GLN A 195 3.76 23.68 7.57
N VAL A 196 3.22 24.22 8.64
CA VAL A 196 2.01 23.71 9.29
C VAL A 196 0.78 24.36 8.66
N HIS A 197 -0.18 23.55 8.21
CA HIS A 197 -1.45 24.02 7.71
C HIS A 197 -2.59 23.38 8.52
N ILE A 198 -3.63 24.17 8.81
CA ILE A 198 -4.87 23.67 9.43
C ILE A 198 -5.92 23.55 8.36
N ILE A 199 -6.51 22.37 8.24
CA ILE A 199 -7.59 22.06 7.31
C ILE A 199 -8.86 21.94 8.12
N GLU A 200 -9.85 22.76 7.79
CA GLU A 200 -11.12 22.84 8.51
C GLU A 200 -12.16 21.88 7.91
N ALA A 201 -13.23 21.63 8.65
CA ALA A 201 -14.36 20.85 8.16
C ALA A 201 -14.90 21.38 6.83
N GLY A 202 -15.26 20.50 5.92
CA GLY A 202 -15.70 20.82 4.56
C GLY A 202 -14.58 21.12 3.57
N GLN A 203 -13.32 20.99 3.97
CA GLN A 203 -12.15 21.20 3.12
C GLN A 203 -11.41 19.90 2.80
N GLN A 204 -10.81 19.87 1.60
CA GLN A 204 -9.84 18.87 1.21
C GLN A 204 -8.54 19.50 0.76
N VAL A 205 -7.44 18.81 0.96
CA VAL A 205 -6.12 19.19 0.47
C VAL A 205 -5.34 17.97 0.03
N SER A 206 -4.58 18.12 -1.05
CA SER A 206 -3.54 17.15 -1.42
C SER A 206 -2.18 17.75 -1.13
N PHE A 207 -1.27 16.94 -0.60
CA PHE A 207 0.09 17.38 -0.30
C PHE A 207 1.10 16.29 -0.63
N THR A 208 2.31 16.72 -0.90
CA THR A 208 3.50 15.91 -1.14
C THR A 208 4.52 16.19 -0.03
N ARG A 209 5.70 15.61 -0.13
CA ARG A 209 6.81 15.95 0.78
C ARG A 209 7.25 17.41 0.67
N ASP A 210 7.02 18.03 -0.51
CA ASP A 210 7.53 19.36 -0.87
C ASP A 210 6.51 20.48 -0.68
N GLY A 211 5.24 20.16 -0.35
CA GLY A 211 4.24 21.19 -0.10
C GLY A 211 2.80 20.78 -0.42
N PHE A 212 1.93 21.79 -0.43
CA PHE A 212 0.48 21.66 -0.56
C PHE A 212 0.02 22.05 -1.95
N LYS A 213 -1.01 21.33 -2.45
CA LYS A 213 -1.86 21.79 -3.53
C LYS A 213 -2.95 22.75 -3.00
N PRO A 214 -3.62 23.52 -3.86
CA PRO A 214 -4.73 24.38 -3.44
C PRO A 214 -5.80 23.59 -2.67
N THR A 215 -6.28 24.17 -1.57
CA THR A 215 -7.41 23.63 -0.81
C THR A 215 -8.69 23.72 -1.65
N MET A 216 -9.50 22.66 -1.62
CA MET A 216 -10.75 22.53 -2.35
C MET A 216 -11.87 22.12 -1.39
N PRO A 217 -13.16 22.22 -1.78
CA PRO A 217 -14.25 21.64 -1.00
C PRO A 217 -14.08 20.12 -0.84
N ALA A 218 -14.32 19.60 0.36
CA ALA A 218 -14.31 18.17 0.60
C ALA A 218 -15.42 17.46 -0.17
N SER A 219 -15.09 16.32 -0.78
CA SER A 219 -16.08 15.53 -1.52
C SER A 219 -16.79 14.53 -0.58
N PRO A 220 -18.14 14.57 -0.48
CA PRO A 220 -18.89 13.56 0.27
C PRO A 220 -18.68 12.12 -0.24
N ALA A 221 -18.26 11.96 -1.51
CA ALA A 221 -17.92 10.68 -2.09
C ALA A 221 -16.78 9.98 -1.35
N ARG A 222 -15.86 10.76 -0.75
CA ARG A 222 -14.72 10.24 0.04
C ARG A 222 -15.09 9.68 1.40
N GLU A 223 -16.37 9.72 1.77
CA GLU A 223 -16.91 9.09 2.96
C GLU A 223 -17.88 7.94 2.59
N ALA A 224 -18.55 8.03 1.44
CA ALA A 224 -19.64 7.14 1.06
C ALA A 224 -19.21 5.67 0.93
N TRP A 225 -17.97 5.41 0.54
CA TRP A 225 -17.42 4.06 0.40
C TRP A 225 -17.40 3.27 1.72
N SER A 226 -17.34 3.95 2.88
CA SER A 226 -17.42 3.30 4.20
C SER A 226 -18.78 2.64 4.48
N ARG A 227 -19.75 2.90 3.61
CA ARG A 227 -21.11 2.32 3.60
C ARG A 227 -21.35 1.49 2.34
N ASP A 228 -20.31 1.01 1.67
CA ASP A 228 -20.32 0.25 0.42
C ASP A 228 -21.03 0.99 -0.74
N VAL A 229 -21.01 2.33 -0.72
CA VAL A 229 -21.61 3.18 -1.74
C VAL A 229 -20.51 3.96 -2.46
N LEU A 230 -20.49 3.87 -3.79
CA LEU A 230 -19.69 4.75 -4.64
C LEU A 230 -20.58 5.88 -5.13
N LEU A 231 -20.33 7.09 -4.67
CA LEU A 231 -21.09 8.28 -5.04
C LEU A 231 -20.46 8.93 -6.28
N ALA A 232 -21.19 8.98 -7.37
CA ALA A 232 -20.75 9.54 -8.66
C ALA A 232 -21.49 10.84 -9.02
N ASP A 233 -21.79 11.67 -8.03
CA ASP A 233 -22.49 12.93 -8.25
C ASP A 233 -21.56 13.93 -8.93
N ASN A 234 -21.94 14.32 -10.15
CA ASN A 234 -21.19 15.27 -10.99
C ASN A 234 -19.70 14.92 -11.18
N LEU A 235 -19.39 13.62 -11.17
CA LEU A 235 -18.02 13.11 -11.32
C LEU A 235 -17.75 12.81 -12.80
N PRO A 236 -16.72 13.39 -13.43
CA PRO A 236 -16.33 13.05 -14.80
C PRO A 236 -16.14 11.55 -14.98
N LEU A 237 -16.60 10.99 -16.10
CA LEU A 237 -16.58 9.55 -16.38
C LEU A 237 -15.18 8.94 -16.24
N GLY A 238 -14.15 9.66 -16.65
CA GLY A 238 -12.76 9.22 -16.49
C GLY A 238 -12.35 9.04 -15.02
N GLN A 239 -12.82 9.93 -14.14
CA GLN A 239 -12.57 9.84 -12.70
C GLN A 239 -13.38 8.71 -12.05
N LEU A 240 -14.63 8.51 -12.46
CA LEU A 240 -15.45 7.38 -12.00
C LEU A 240 -14.78 6.04 -12.38
N ILE A 241 -14.29 5.92 -13.61
CA ILE A 241 -13.60 4.71 -14.07
C ILE A 241 -12.29 4.49 -13.31
N ALA A 242 -11.53 5.54 -13.03
CA ALA A 242 -10.33 5.45 -12.22
C ALA A 242 -10.65 4.95 -10.80
N GLU A 243 -11.72 5.46 -10.19
CA GLU A 243 -12.17 4.99 -8.87
C GLU A 243 -12.63 3.53 -8.91
N LEU A 244 -13.42 3.12 -9.91
CA LEU A 244 -13.87 1.72 -10.08
C LEU A 244 -12.69 0.76 -10.28
N ASN A 245 -11.64 1.18 -10.97
CA ASN A 245 -10.42 0.37 -11.16
C ASN A 245 -9.69 0.05 -9.86
N ARG A 246 -9.90 0.81 -8.79
CA ARG A 246 -9.33 0.50 -7.47
C ARG A 246 -9.93 -0.77 -6.87
N TYR A 247 -11.21 -1.05 -7.14
CA TYR A 247 -11.97 -2.13 -6.49
C TYR A 247 -11.96 -3.45 -7.24
N ARG A 248 -11.52 -3.48 -8.51
CA ARG A 248 -11.64 -4.67 -9.35
C ARG A 248 -10.30 -5.16 -9.90
N LEU A 249 -10.23 -6.43 -10.23
CA LEU A 249 -9.17 -7.00 -11.04
C LEU A 249 -9.44 -6.69 -12.53
N GLY A 250 -8.37 -6.45 -13.28
CA GLY A 250 -8.45 -6.05 -14.68
C GLY A 250 -8.54 -4.52 -14.84
N HIS A 251 -8.65 -4.04 -16.06
CA HIS A 251 -8.65 -2.63 -16.40
C HIS A 251 -9.95 -2.23 -17.09
N LEU A 252 -10.62 -1.20 -16.58
CA LEU A 252 -11.66 -0.46 -17.29
C LEU A 252 -10.98 0.70 -17.99
N GLY A 253 -11.12 0.76 -19.30
CA GLY A 253 -10.70 1.90 -20.11
C GLY A 253 -11.83 2.90 -20.31
N CYS A 254 -11.46 4.15 -20.58
CA CYS A 254 -12.36 5.21 -21.01
C CYS A 254 -11.79 5.82 -22.28
N ASP A 255 -12.65 6.06 -23.27
CA ASP A 255 -12.25 6.84 -24.44
C ASP A 255 -11.96 8.28 -23.98
N PRO A 256 -10.79 8.86 -24.32
CA PRO A 256 -10.47 10.24 -23.95
C PRO A 256 -11.51 11.27 -24.39
N ALA A 257 -12.24 11.00 -25.48
CA ALA A 257 -13.28 11.89 -26.01
C ALA A 257 -14.48 12.06 -25.06
N VAL A 258 -14.78 11.03 -24.23
CA VAL A 258 -15.91 11.02 -23.29
C VAL A 258 -15.47 11.09 -21.82
N ALA A 259 -14.18 11.14 -21.56
CA ALA A 259 -13.64 11.12 -20.19
C ALA A 259 -14.09 12.30 -19.32
N GLN A 260 -14.51 13.40 -19.94
CA GLN A 260 -14.94 14.63 -19.26
C GLN A 260 -16.47 14.77 -19.14
N LEU A 261 -17.22 13.79 -19.63
CA LEU A 261 -18.68 13.76 -19.48
C LEU A 261 -19.07 13.48 -18.03
#